data_af966824fdce64e4a00cbcb7cd9cd46f
#
_entry.id   af966824fdce64e4a00cbcb7cd9cd46f
#
_cell.length_a   1.000
_cell.length_b   1.000
_cell.length_c   1.000
_cell.angle_alpha   90.00
_cell.angle_beta   90.00
_cell.angle_gamma   90.00
#
_symmetry.space_group_name_H-M   'P 1'
#
loop_
_entity.id
_entity.type
_entity.pdbx_description
1 polymer ?
#
loop_
_entity_poly.entity_id
_entity_poly.type
_entity_poly.pdbx_seq_one_letter_code
_entity_poly.pdbx_strand_id
1 'polypeptide(L)'
;AYWSAPLDDPYVEGSVGQESAYLYSPAFLWLLSPLRALSWPLFLGIWTGGLLVVLFWLARPLLFLPLLLLALPEIWGGNITILLAAAIVLGFSRPWAWAFPLLTKVTPGLGVLWFATRREWFNMGIALAATAAVIAVVAIFTPGLWADWFQLLMSSTGSSTVEGSVPIPLVLRLPFAVALIMFAAWRDMRWLLPIGVLLAMPVIWWGSLALLTASVALKRDDIEEYFDTFLLFAFGRYQRALNARAAATSSS
;
A
#
# COMPACT_ATOMS: atom_id res chain seq x y z
N ALA A 1 -3.85 9.64 -15.74
CA ALA A 1 -2.53 10.10 -15.30
C ALA A 1 -1.39 9.14 -15.71
N TYR A 2 -1.35 7.88 -15.25
CA TYR A 2 -0.18 7.01 -15.46
C TYR A 2 0.15 6.72 -16.93
N TRP A 3 -0.86 6.57 -17.78
CA TRP A 3 -0.69 6.28 -19.20
C TRP A 3 -0.53 7.55 -20.04
N SER A 4 -1.23 8.63 -19.69
CA SER A 4 -1.37 9.84 -20.52
C SER A 4 -0.46 11.00 -20.15
N ALA A 5 0.20 10.99 -18.95
CA ALA A 5 1.07 12.10 -18.56
C ALA A 5 2.20 12.32 -19.58
N PRO A 6 2.48 13.56 -20.05
CA PRO A 6 3.59 13.81 -20.96
C PRO A 6 4.92 13.46 -20.29
N LEU A 7 5.90 12.96 -21.07
CA LEU A 7 7.19 12.54 -20.52
C LEU A 7 8.13 13.72 -20.25
N ASP A 8 7.97 14.77 -21.01
CA ASP A 8 8.77 16.00 -20.99
C ASP A 8 8.29 16.99 -19.92
N ASP A 9 6.99 17.00 -19.63
CA ASP A 9 6.40 17.87 -18.61
C ASP A 9 5.17 17.22 -17.94
N PRO A 10 5.38 16.21 -17.08
CA PRO A 10 4.28 15.47 -16.46
C PRO A 10 3.51 16.27 -15.41
N TYR A 11 4.01 17.43 -14.99
CA TYR A 11 3.49 18.21 -13.87
C TYR A 11 2.69 19.45 -14.28
N VAL A 12 2.55 19.74 -15.59
CA VAL A 12 1.79 20.90 -16.12
C VAL A 12 0.37 20.99 -15.58
N GLU A 13 -0.32 19.85 -15.45
CA GLU A 13 -1.68 19.80 -14.90
C GLU A 13 -1.71 19.35 -13.43
N GLY A 14 -0.58 19.46 -12.74
CA GLY A 14 -0.36 18.87 -11.42
C GLY A 14 -0.95 19.67 -10.26
N SER A 15 -2.28 19.72 -10.13
CA SER A 15 -2.89 20.11 -8.84
C SER A 15 -3.53 18.92 -8.14
N VAL A 16 -3.37 18.87 -6.81
CA VAL A 16 -3.99 17.83 -5.98
C VAL A 16 -5.51 17.94 -6.11
N GLY A 17 -6.15 16.83 -6.53
CA GLY A 17 -7.59 16.76 -6.74
C GLY A 17 -8.03 16.79 -8.21
N GLN A 18 -7.14 17.02 -9.16
CA GLN A 18 -7.46 16.85 -10.58
C GLN A 18 -7.34 15.36 -10.97
N GLU A 19 -8.34 14.84 -11.69
CA GLU A 19 -8.42 13.42 -12.07
C GLU A 19 -7.26 12.96 -12.99
N SER A 20 -6.70 13.89 -13.80
CA SER A 20 -5.60 13.62 -14.73
C SER A 20 -4.21 13.93 -14.17
N ALA A 21 -4.10 14.55 -12.99
CA ALA A 21 -2.84 15.02 -12.45
C ALA A 21 -1.85 13.88 -12.17
N TYR A 22 -0.63 14.02 -12.66
CA TYR A 22 0.49 13.16 -12.30
C TYR A 22 1.24 13.78 -11.11
N LEU A 23 1.20 13.09 -9.96
CA LEU A 23 1.75 13.62 -8.69
C LEU A 23 2.95 12.81 -8.18
N TYR A 24 3.41 11.81 -8.93
CA TYR A 24 4.47 10.88 -8.51
C TYR A 24 5.84 11.35 -9.00
N SER A 25 6.91 10.77 -8.41
CA SER A 25 8.27 11.13 -8.79
C SER A 25 8.60 10.80 -10.25
N PRO A 26 9.64 11.43 -10.83
CA PRO A 26 10.17 11.06 -12.13
C PRO A 26 10.56 9.58 -12.22
N ALA A 27 11.02 8.98 -11.11
CA ALA A 27 11.38 7.56 -11.07
C ALA A 27 10.19 6.64 -11.36
N PHE A 28 8.99 6.97 -10.87
CA PHE A 28 7.79 6.20 -11.15
C PHE A 28 7.33 6.38 -12.61
N LEU A 29 7.51 7.57 -13.19
CA LEU A 29 7.25 7.82 -14.60
C LEU A 29 8.13 6.93 -15.50
N TRP A 30 9.42 6.85 -15.17
CA TRP A 30 10.39 6.00 -15.86
C TRP A 30 10.05 4.52 -15.74
N LEU A 31 9.65 4.08 -14.54
CA LEU A 31 9.22 2.70 -14.30
C LEU A 31 8.02 2.32 -15.19
N LEU A 32 7.10 3.25 -15.40
CA LEU A 32 5.90 3.03 -16.21
C LEU A 32 6.14 3.22 -17.72
N SER A 33 7.25 3.82 -18.14
CA SER A 33 7.50 4.17 -19.55
C SER A 33 7.33 3.02 -20.53
N PRO A 34 7.77 1.76 -20.25
CA PRO A 34 7.55 0.63 -21.16
C PRO A 34 6.06 0.28 -21.32
N LEU A 35 5.28 0.39 -20.23
CA LEU A 35 3.85 0.08 -20.27
C LEU A 35 3.06 1.14 -21.03
N ARG A 36 3.53 2.38 -21.03
CA ARG A 36 2.91 3.51 -21.73
C ARG A 36 3.03 3.41 -23.25
N ALA A 37 3.96 2.61 -23.76
CA ALA A 37 4.07 2.31 -25.18
C ALA A 37 2.94 1.39 -25.69
N LEU A 38 2.20 0.76 -24.80
CA LEU A 38 1.08 -0.12 -25.13
C LEU A 38 -0.18 0.67 -25.46
N SER A 39 -1.11 0.05 -26.19
CA SER A 39 -2.44 0.61 -26.36
C SER A 39 -3.18 0.70 -25.00
N TRP A 40 -4.08 1.66 -24.88
CA TRP A 40 -4.84 1.87 -23.62
C TRP A 40 -5.49 0.59 -23.06
N PRO A 41 -6.19 -0.26 -23.86
CA PRO A 41 -6.79 -1.48 -23.33
C PRO A 41 -5.75 -2.47 -22.80
N LEU A 42 -4.58 -2.59 -23.44
CA LEU A 42 -3.50 -3.47 -22.99
C LEU A 42 -2.86 -2.93 -21.71
N PHE A 43 -2.60 -1.62 -21.66
CA PHE A 43 -2.11 -0.98 -20.43
C PHE A 43 -3.06 -1.25 -19.26
N LEU A 44 -4.37 -0.97 -19.46
CA LEU A 44 -5.38 -1.17 -18.43
C LEU A 44 -5.46 -2.63 -17.97
N GLY A 45 -5.45 -3.58 -18.92
CA GLY A 45 -5.50 -5.01 -18.61
C GLY A 45 -4.28 -5.47 -17.80
N ILE A 46 -3.07 -5.09 -18.21
CA ILE A 46 -1.84 -5.44 -17.50
C ILE A 46 -1.79 -4.78 -16.13
N TRP A 47 -2.17 -3.50 -16.03
CA TRP A 47 -2.19 -2.75 -14.80
C TRP A 47 -3.15 -3.36 -13.77
N THR A 48 -4.40 -3.53 -14.17
CA THR A 48 -5.44 -4.11 -13.31
C THR A 48 -5.12 -5.57 -12.95
N GLY A 49 -4.68 -6.37 -13.94
CA GLY A 49 -4.23 -7.73 -13.69
C GLY A 49 -3.07 -7.80 -12.71
N GLY A 50 -2.09 -6.91 -12.84
CA GLY A 50 -0.97 -6.78 -11.90
C GLY A 50 -1.42 -6.45 -10.49
N LEU A 51 -2.34 -5.49 -10.33
CA LEU A 51 -2.91 -5.16 -9.02
C LEU A 51 -3.65 -6.36 -8.39
N LEU A 52 -4.42 -7.11 -9.19
CA LEU A 52 -5.12 -8.31 -8.70
C LEU A 52 -4.16 -9.42 -8.30
N VAL A 53 -3.09 -9.65 -9.06
CA VAL A 53 -2.04 -10.63 -8.72
C VAL A 53 -1.34 -10.26 -7.41
N VAL A 54 -1.00 -8.98 -7.24
CA VAL A 54 -0.38 -8.48 -6.01
C VAL A 54 -1.35 -8.61 -4.83
N LEU A 55 -2.62 -8.26 -5.02
CA LEU A 55 -3.64 -8.42 -4.00
C LEU A 55 -3.83 -9.89 -3.61
N PHE A 56 -3.87 -10.80 -4.59
CA PHE A 56 -3.95 -12.25 -4.32
C PHE A 56 -2.75 -12.76 -3.53
N TRP A 57 -1.55 -12.28 -3.86
CA TRP A 57 -0.34 -12.61 -3.11
C TRP A 57 -0.40 -12.13 -1.65
N LEU A 58 -0.92 -10.91 -1.40
CA LEU A 58 -1.12 -10.37 -0.05
C LEU A 58 -2.16 -11.15 0.74
N ALA A 59 -3.29 -11.46 0.09
CA ALA A 59 -4.50 -11.99 0.71
C ALA A 59 -4.47 -13.51 0.94
N ARG A 60 -3.78 -14.27 0.06
CA ARG A 60 -3.98 -15.71 -0.14
C ARG A 60 -5.46 -16.07 -0.45
N PRO A 61 -5.78 -17.32 -0.81
CA PRO A 61 -7.14 -17.66 -1.25
C PRO A 61 -8.23 -17.34 -0.23
N LEU A 62 -7.97 -17.60 1.07
CA LEU A 62 -8.96 -17.45 2.14
C LEU A 62 -9.44 -16.00 2.29
N LEU A 63 -8.51 -15.04 2.23
CA LEU A 63 -8.79 -13.63 2.49
C LEU A 63 -8.96 -12.80 1.22
N PHE A 64 -8.81 -13.44 0.03
CA PHE A 64 -8.83 -12.71 -1.24
C PHE A 64 -10.13 -11.96 -1.48
N LEU A 65 -11.26 -12.63 -1.31
CA LEU A 65 -12.57 -12.01 -1.61
C LEU A 65 -12.89 -10.82 -0.67
N PRO A 66 -12.79 -10.92 0.66
CA PRO A 66 -13.01 -9.76 1.52
C PRO A 66 -12.01 -8.63 1.28
N LEU A 67 -10.74 -8.93 1.00
CA LEU A 67 -9.76 -7.89 0.69
C LEU A 67 -9.94 -7.31 -0.71
N LEU A 68 -10.45 -8.06 -1.68
CA LEU A 68 -10.86 -7.55 -2.97
C LEU A 68 -11.99 -6.52 -2.82
N LEU A 69 -13.01 -6.81 -2.01
CA LEU A 69 -14.09 -5.87 -1.74
C LEU A 69 -13.57 -4.58 -1.09
N LEU A 70 -12.64 -4.68 -0.15
CA LEU A 70 -11.99 -3.52 0.46
C LEU A 70 -11.18 -2.71 -0.55
N ALA A 71 -10.53 -3.38 -1.51
CA ALA A 71 -9.64 -2.75 -2.49
C ALA A 71 -10.35 -2.30 -3.78
N LEU A 72 -11.64 -2.61 -3.96
CA LEU A 72 -12.38 -2.26 -5.17
C LEU A 72 -12.26 -0.78 -5.59
N PRO A 73 -12.43 0.22 -4.67
CA PRO A 73 -12.30 1.62 -5.06
C PRO A 73 -10.89 1.96 -5.58
N GLU A 74 -9.85 1.32 -5.03
CA GLU A 74 -8.47 1.51 -5.43
C GLU A 74 -8.17 0.89 -6.80
N ILE A 75 -8.69 -0.32 -7.05
CA ILE A 75 -8.56 -1.01 -8.34
C ILE A 75 -9.32 -0.25 -9.42
N TRP A 76 -10.53 0.22 -9.13
CA TRP A 76 -11.33 1.03 -10.03
C TRP A 76 -10.62 2.34 -10.41
N GLY A 77 -10.03 3.03 -9.44
CA GLY A 77 -9.23 4.23 -9.65
C GLY A 77 -7.86 3.96 -10.29
N GLY A 78 -7.46 2.70 -10.43
CA GLY A 78 -6.16 2.33 -11.01
C GLY A 78 -4.95 2.81 -10.20
N ASN A 79 -5.11 3.10 -8.91
CA ASN A 79 -4.06 3.66 -8.05
C ASN A 79 -3.05 2.62 -7.54
N ILE A 80 -1.99 3.08 -6.88
CA ILE A 80 -0.83 2.28 -6.47
C ILE A 80 -0.87 1.77 -5.03
N THR A 81 -1.95 2.00 -4.28
CA THR A 81 -1.96 1.72 -2.83
C THR A 81 -1.78 0.22 -2.51
N ILE A 82 -2.26 -0.67 -3.41
CA ILE A 82 -2.00 -2.12 -3.30
C ILE A 82 -0.51 -2.43 -3.48
N LEU A 83 0.18 -1.71 -4.38
CA LEU A 83 1.63 -1.85 -4.57
C LEU A 83 2.40 -1.30 -3.37
N LEU A 84 1.92 -0.20 -2.76
CA LEU A 84 2.46 0.30 -1.49
C LEU A 84 2.31 -0.73 -0.37
N ALA A 85 1.14 -1.38 -0.27
CA ALA A 85 0.90 -2.44 0.69
C ALA A 85 1.90 -3.59 0.51
N ALA A 86 2.14 -4.02 -0.74
CA ALA A 86 3.12 -5.05 -1.06
C ALA A 86 4.55 -4.61 -0.70
N ALA A 87 4.92 -3.36 -1.02
CA ALA A 87 6.23 -2.82 -0.69
C ALA A 87 6.47 -2.78 0.83
N ILE A 88 5.46 -2.45 1.63
CA ILE A 88 5.54 -2.48 3.10
C ILE A 88 5.77 -3.92 3.60
N VAL A 89 4.99 -4.88 3.12
CA VAL A 89 5.14 -6.29 3.53
C VAL A 89 6.51 -6.84 3.14
N LEU A 90 6.96 -6.59 1.91
CA LEU A 90 8.29 -6.98 1.45
C LEU A 90 9.40 -6.24 2.21
N GLY A 91 9.18 -5.01 2.59
CA GLY A 91 10.15 -4.13 3.24
C GLY A 91 10.68 -4.67 4.56
N PHE A 92 9.95 -5.56 5.25
CA PHE A 92 10.44 -6.22 6.46
C PHE A 92 11.53 -7.26 6.20
N SER A 93 11.50 -7.93 5.05
CA SER A 93 12.50 -8.93 4.65
C SER A 93 13.48 -8.41 3.60
N ARG A 94 13.09 -7.39 2.86
CA ARG A 94 13.84 -6.77 1.76
C ARG A 94 13.80 -5.25 1.89
N PRO A 95 14.64 -4.64 2.74
CA PRO A 95 14.57 -3.21 3.07
C PRO A 95 14.61 -2.27 1.85
N TRP A 96 15.25 -2.68 0.75
CA TRP A 96 15.26 -1.90 -0.51
C TRP A 96 13.86 -1.65 -1.09
N ALA A 97 12.83 -2.48 -0.75
CA ALA A 97 11.47 -2.27 -1.20
C ALA A 97 10.86 -0.94 -0.70
N TRP A 98 11.40 -0.37 0.38
CA TRP A 98 11.00 0.95 0.88
C TRP A 98 11.32 2.10 -0.09
N ALA A 99 12.19 1.86 -1.08
CA ALA A 99 12.40 2.84 -2.14
C ALA A 99 11.09 3.16 -2.90
N PHE A 100 10.17 2.19 -3.04
CA PHE A 100 8.91 2.41 -3.73
C PHE A 100 7.99 3.41 -2.98
N PRO A 101 7.66 3.25 -1.69
CA PRO A 101 6.93 4.27 -0.93
C PRO A 101 7.62 5.64 -0.92
N LEU A 102 8.93 5.69 -0.72
CA LEU A 102 9.71 6.94 -0.67
C LEU A 102 9.69 7.70 -1.99
N LEU A 103 9.65 6.99 -3.13
CA LEU A 103 9.68 7.59 -4.47
C LEU A 103 8.29 7.83 -5.06
N THR A 104 7.24 7.22 -4.53
CA THR A 104 5.89 7.39 -5.07
C THR A 104 5.05 8.34 -4.23
N LYS A 105 5.02 8.15 -2.92
CA LYS A 105 4.29 9.01 -1.97
C LYS A 105 5.19 9.24 -0.76
N VAL A 106 5.91 10.36 -0.74
CA VAL A 106 6.99 10.65 0.23
C VAL A 106 6.59 10.36 1.69
N THR A 107 5.41 10.79 2.11
CA THR A 107 4.96 10.64 3.51
C THR A 107 4.71 9.19 3.93
N PRO A 108 4.19 8.26 3.11
CA PRO A 108 4.22 6.84 3.38
C PRO A 108 5.62 6.26 3.62
N GLY A 109 6.66 6.90 3.06
CA GLY A 109 8.05 6.54 3.33
C GLY A 109 8.46 6.69 4.80
N LEU A 110 7.70 7.42 5.63
CA LEU A 110 7.90 7.47 7.08
C LEU A 110 7.89 6.09 7.75
N GLY A 111 7.38 5.06 7.09
CA GLY A 111 7.49 3.69 7.58
C GLY A 111 8.93 3.22 7.82
N VAL A 112 9.95 3.83 7.21
CA VAL A 112 11.37 3.54 7.49
C VAL A 112 11.79 3.91 8.92
N LEU A 113 10.99 4.74 9.64
CA LEU A 113 11.17 5.02 11.06
C LEU A 113 11.07 3.74 11.92
N TRP A 114 10.42 2.70 11.40
CA TRP A 114 10.47 1.37 12.01
C TRP A 114 11.90 0.93 12.28
N PHE A 115 12.76 1.00 11.28
CA PHE A 115 14.15 0.59 11.41
C PHE A 115 14.92 1.51 12.36
N ALA A 116 14.72 2.83 12.29
CA ALA A 116 15.36 3.79 13.18
C ALA A 116 14.99 3.52 14.65
N THR A 117 13.70 3.30 14.94
CA THR A 117 13.20 3.04 16.29
C THR A 117 13.79 1.75 16.87
N ARG A 118 13.98 0.73 16.02
CA ARG A 118 14.56 -0.57 16.41
C ARG A 118 16.09 -0.60 16.38
N ARG A 119 16.72 0.53 15.98
CA ARG A 119 18.19 0.64 15.76
C ARG A 119 18.70 -0.33 14.68
N GLU A 120 17.86 -0.70 13.74
CA GLU A 120 18.22 -1.52 12.59
C GLU A 120 18.86 -0.66 11.49
N TRP A 121 19.97 0.00 11.81
CA TRP A 121 20.62 1.01 10.95
C TRP A 121 21.05 0.45 9.60
N PHE A 122 21.43 -0.83 9.54
CA PHE A 122 21.79 -1.48 8.29
C PHE A 122 20.60 -1.58 7.34
N ASN A 123 19.42 -2.01 7.83
CA ASN A 123 18.19 -2.09 7.05
C ASN A 123 17.74 -0.72 6.58
N MET A 124 17.81 0.29 7.45
CA MET A 124 17.54 1.67 7.09
C MET A 124 18.50 2.17 6.01
N GLY A 125 19.78 1.87 6.14
CA GLY A 125 20.81 2.20 5.17
C GLY A 125 20.53 1.59 3.79
N ILE A 126 20.10 0.33 3.73
CA ILE A 126 19.69 -0.33 2.46
C ILE A 126 18.50 0.38 1.84
N ALA A 127 17.47 0.71 2.63
CA ALA A 127 16.28 1.40 2.11
C ALA A 127 16.63 2.77 1.51
N LEU A 128 17.42 3.57 2.23
CA LEU A 128 17.85 4.89 1.77
C LEU A 128 18.84 4.82 0.59
N ALA A 129 19.78 3.88 0.62
CA ALA A 129 20.73 3.68 -0.49
C ALA A 129 20.02 3.24 -1.78
N ALA A 130 19.04 2.33 -1.68
CA ALA A 130 18.23 1.93 -2.82
C ALA A 130 17.43 3.12 -3.40
N THR A 131 16.85 3.94 -2.52
CA THR A 131 16.14 5.16 -2.92
C THR A 131 17.09 6.14 -3.62
N ALA A 132 18.25 6.41 -3.02
CA ALA A 132 19.25 7.31 -3.58
C ALA A 132 19.79 6.80 -4.93
N ALA A 133 20.02 5.49 -5.07
CA ALA A 133 20.47 4.91 -6.32
C ALA A 133 19.45 5.10 -7.45
N VAL A 134 18.17 4.89 -7.19
CA VAL A 134 17.10 5.14 -8.18
C VAL A 134 17.03 6.62 -8.55
N ILE A 135 17.09 7.52 -7.56
CA ILE A 135 17.14 8.98 -7.81
C ILE A 135 18.32 9.33 -8.71
N ALA A 136 19.54 8.86 -8.36
CA ALA A 136 20.74 9.15 -9.10
C ALA A 136 20.65 8.69 -10.56
N VAL A 137 20.20 7.44 -10.79
CA VAL A 137 20.05 6.91 -12.14
C VAL A 137 19.07 7.74 -12.97
N VAL A 138 17.90 8.05 -12.44
CA VAL A 138 16.87 8.81 -13.18
C VAL A 138 17.29 10.28 -13.36
N ALA A 139 17.99 10.86 -12.38
CA ALA A 139 18.47 12.25 -12.48
C ALA A 139 19.54 12.46 -13.56
N ILE A 140 20.30 11.43 -13.92
CA ILE A 140 21.23 11.50 -15.06
C ILE A 140 20.49 11.82 -16.36
N PHE A 141 19.28 11.26 -16.53
CA PHE A 141 18.51 11.42 -17.77
C PHE A 141 17.53 12.59 -17.72
N THR A 142 16.99 12.91 -16.54
CA THR A 142 15.92 13.91 -16.38
C THR A 142 16.13 14.78 -15.13
N PRO A 143 17.22 15.56 -15.03
CA PRO A 143 17.52 16.34 -13.83
C PRO A 143 16.45 17.43 -13.55
N GLY A 144 15.88 18.05 -14.59
CA GLY A 144 14.85 19.09 -14.47
C GLY A 144 13.57 18.58 -13.81
N LEU A 145 13.10 17.37 -14.17
CA LEU A 145 11.87 16.82 -13.63
C LEU A 145 11.89 16.62 -12.10
N TRP A 146 13.07 16.44 -11.50
CA TRP A 146 13.19 16.36 -10.04
C TRP A 146 12.95 17.71 -9.37
N ALA A 147 13.42 18.79 -9.98
CA ALA A 147 13.16 20.14 -9.47
C ALA A 147 11.67 20.48 -9.57
N ASP A 148 11.03 20.15 -10.69
CA ASP A 148 9.61 20.38 -10.93
C ASP A 148 8.75 19.57 -9.95
N TRP A 149 9.08 18.28 -9.74
CA TRP A 149 8.41 17.45 -8.75
C TRP A 149 8.57 18.00 -7.33
N PHE A 150 9.75 18.45 -6.96
CA PHE A 150 9.99 19.04 -5.66
C PHE A 150 9.16 20.32 -5.46
N GLN A 151 9.08 21.19 -6.47
CA GLN A 151 8.23 22.38 -6.45
C GLN A 151 6.76 22.01 -6.29
N LEU A 152 6.28 20.97 -7.02
CA LEU A 152 4.94 20.44 -6.87
C LEU A 152 4.66 19.97 -5.43
N LEU A 153 5.58 19.24 -4.82
CA LEU A 153 5.43 18.79 -3.42
C LEU A 153 5.33 19.98 -2.46
N MET A 154 6.16 20.99 -2.63
CA MET A 154 6.16 22.18 -1.78
C MET A 154 4.88 23.01 -1.94
N SER A 155 4.38 23.17 -3.15
CA SER A 155 3.14 23.90 -3.43
C SER A 155 1.89 23.15 -2.95
N SER A 156 1.95 21.82 -2.91
CA SER A 156 0.82 20.97 -2.53
C SER A 156 0.64 20.81 -1.02
N THR A 157 1.60 21.26 -0.21
CA THR A 157 1.60 21.07 1.26
C THR A 157 0.44 21.78 1.99
N GLY A 158 -0.25 22.72 1.35
CA GLY A 158 -1.40 23.45 1.90
C GLY A 158 -2.78 22.98 1.44
N SER A 159 -2.87 22.19 0.36
CA SER A 159 -4.14 21.81 -0.28
C SER A 159 -4.61 20.42 0.17
N SER A 160 -5.06 20.29 1.42
CA SER A 160 -5.32 18.98 2.04
C SER A 160 -6.78 18.50 1.97
N THR A 161 -7.69 19.23 1.35
CA THR A 161 -9.10 18.82 1.27
C THR A 161 -9.51 18.58 -0.18
N VAL A 162 -9.37 17.34 -0.61
CA VAL A 162 -9.96 16.83 -1.83
C VAL A 162 -11.38 16.35 -1.51
N GLU A 163 -12.34 16.64 -2.35
CA GLU A 163 -13.73 16.18 -2.18
C GLU A 163 -13.75 14.65 -2.03
N GLY A 164 -14.51 14.14 -1.05
CA GLY A 164 -14.55 12.71 -0.73
C GLY A 164 -13.36 12.17 0.06
N SER A 165 -12.43 13.02 0.50
CA SER A 165 -11.33 12.63 1.38
C SER A 165 -11.62 12.90 2.86
N VAL A 166 -10.83 12.27 3.73
CA VAL A 166 -10.90 12.54 5.19
C VAL A 166 -10.55 14.01 5.44
N PRO A 167 -11.44 14.81 6.07
CA PRO A 167 -11.29 16.26 6.21
C PRO A 167 -10.31 16.67 7.33
N ILE A 168 -9.38 15.80 7.71
CA ILE A 168 -8.36 16.10 8.72
C ILE A 168 -7.04 16.39 8.01
N PRO A 169 -6.48 17.60 8.13
CA PRO A 169 -5.22 17.97 7.49
C PRO A 169 -4.07 17.02 7.85
N LEU A 170 -3.16 16.78 6.91
CA LEU A 170 -2.01 15.90 7.10
C LEU A 170 -1.17 16.34 8.31
N VAL A 171 -0.98 17.65 8.49
CA VAL A 171 -0.17 18.22 9.59
C VAL A 171 -0.69 17.80 10.98
N LEU A 172 -2.00 17.61 11.14
CA LEU A 172 -2.60 17.14 12.38
C LEU A 172 -2.49 15.62 12.53
N ARG A 173 -2.52 14.87 11.44
CA ARG A 173 -2.42 13.40 11.43
C ARG A 173 -0.99 12.91 11.58
N LEU A 174 -0.02 13.69 11.09
CA LEU A 174 1.38 13.28 10.99
C LEU A 174 2.02 12.93 12.34
N PRO A 175 1.86 13.71 13.42
CA PRO A 175 2.38 13.33 14.73
C PRO A 175 1.83 11.99 15.24
N PHE A 176 0.53 11.72 15.01
CA PHE A 176 -0.10 10.46 15.40
C PHE A 176 0.42 9.30 14.52
N ALA A 177 0.63 9.53 13.23
CA ALA A 177 1.22 8.54 12.33
C ALA A 177 2.63 8.15 12.79
N VAL A 178 3.48 9.13 13.08
CA VAL A 178 4.85 8.91 13.59
C VAL A 178 4.82 8.18 14.93
N ALA A 179 3.98 8.64 15.87
CA ALA A 179 3.85 8.01 17.18
C ALA A 179 3.39 6.55 17.07
N LEU A 180 2.42 6.26 16.19
CA LEU A 180 1.93 4.91 15.95
C LEU A 180 3.00 4.01 15.31
N ILE A 181 3.76 4.51 14.32
CA ILE A 181 4.86 3.78 13.69
C ILE A 181 5.93 3.44 14.73
N MET A 182 6.34 4.42 15.55
CA MET A 182 7.34 4.21 16.60
C MET A 182 6.84 3.22 17.68
N PHE A 183 5.59 3.36 18.10
CA PHE A 183 4.96 2.43 19.04
C PHE A 183 4.90 1.01 18.46
N ALA A 184 4.46 0.86 17.22
CA ALA A 184 4.42 -0.41 16.51
C ALA A 184 5.80 -1.07 16.44
N ALA A 185 6.83 -0.28 16.13
CA ALA A 185 8.23 -0.74 16.08
C ALA A 185 8.75 -1.15 17.47
N TRP A 186 8.44 -0.35 18.50
CA TRP A 186 8.85 -0.65 19.88
C TRP A 186 8.22 -1.94 20.41
N ARG A 187 6.94 -2.20 20.06
CA ARG A 187 6.18 -3.38 20.48
C ARG A 187 6.34 -4.58 19.54
N ASP A 188 7.12 -4.46 18.47
CA ASP A 188 7.26 -5.45 17.39
C ASP A 188 5.92 -5.84 16.72
N MET A 189 4.99 -4.89 16.64
CA MET A 189 3.65 -5.09 16.08
C MET A 189 3.63 -4.69 14.60
N ARG A 190 4.21 -5.51 13.73
CA ARG A 190 4.38 -5.21 12.29
C ARG A 190 3.08 -4.82 11.59
N TRP A 191 1.98 -5.44 11.97
CA TRP A 191 0.66 -5.19 11.38
C TRP A 191 0.10 -3.78 11.66
N LEU A 192 0.59 -3.09 12.68
CA LEU A 192 0.22 -1.69 12.96
C LEU A 192 0.94 -0.68 12.05
N LEU A 193 2.09 -1.05 11.48
CA LEU A 193 2.86 -0.15 10.63
C LEU A 193 2.06 0.37 9.43
N PRO A 194 1.31 -0.46 8.66
CA PRO A 194 0.50 0.04 7.55
C PRO A 194 -0.58 1.04 7.99
N ILE A 195 -1.11 0.91 9.20
CA ILE A 195 -2.09 1.87 9.76
C ILE A 195 -1.42 3.22 10.01
N GLY A 196 -0.21 3.23 10.59
CA GLY A 196 0.58 4.45 10.74
C GLY A 196 0.92 5.10 9.39
N VAL A 197 1.29 4.29 8.40
CA VAL A 197 1.55 4.76 7.04
C VAL A 197 0.28 5.30 6.37
N LEU A 198 -0.88 4.68 6.58
CA LEU A 198 -2.17 5.20 6.09
C LEU A 198 -2.47 6.60 6.67
N LEU A 199 -2.25 6.79 7.97
CA LEU A 199 -2.42 8.10 8.61
C LEU A 199 -1.44 9.14 8.05
N ALA A 200 -0.27 8.74 7.59
CA ALA A 200 0.73 9.61 6.98
C ALA A 200 0.44 9.93 5.50
N MET A 201 -0.56 9.31 4.85
CA MET A 201 -0.88 9.62 3.45
C MET A 201 -1.33 11.08 3.30
N PRO A 202 -0.89 11.80 2.25
CA PRO A 202 -1.28 13.19 2.02
C PRO A 202 -2.81 13.34 1.95
N VAL A 203 -3.43 12.49 1.17
CA VAL A 203 -4.89 12.40 1.01
C VAL A 203 -5.33 10.99 1.38
N ILE A 204 -6.30 10.87 2.27
CA ILE A 204 -6.97 9.60 2.61
C ILE A 204 -8.36 9.64 2.01
N TRP A 205 -8.60 8.78 1.03
CA TRP A 205 -9.90 8.55 0.42
C TRP A 205 -10.28 7.07 0.57
N TRP A 206 -11.45 6.68 0.12
CA TRP A 206 -11.92 5.30 0.29
C TRP A 206 -10.96 4.23 -0.26
N GLY A 207 -10.35 4.49 -1.42
CA GLY A 207 -9.36 3.58 -2.01
C GLY A 207 -8.08 3.45 -1.16
N SER A 208 -7.72 4.47 -0.36
CA SER A 208 -6.54 4.40 0.52
C SER A 208 -6.65 3.28 1.56
N LEU A 209 -7.88 2.84 1.89
CA LEU A 209 -8.11 1.71 2.81
C LEU A 209 -7.53 0.40 2.27
N ALA A 210 -7.28 0.29 0.96
CA ALA A 210 -6.56 -0.84 0.37
C ALA A 210 -5.16 -1.06 1.01
N LEU A 211 -4.57 -0.03 1.64
CA LEU A 211 -3.32 -0.17 2.37
C LEU A 211 -3.44 -1.13 3.56
N LEU A 212 -4.63 -1.27 4.15
CA LEU A 212 -4.89 -2.19 5.25
C LEU A 212 -4.73 -3.66 4.84
N THR A 213 -4.72 -3.96 3.53
CA THR A 213 -4.36 -5.30 3.05
C THR A 213 -2.97 -5.72 3.51
N ALA A 214 -2.04 -4.77 3.71
CA ALA A 214 -0.74 -5.05 4.30
C ALA A 214 -0.84 -5.46 5.77
N SER A 215 -1.71 -4.81 6.57
CA SER A 215 -1.94 -5.19 7.97
C SER A 215 -2.49 -6.61 8.08
N VAL A 216 -3.44 -6.95 7.21
CA VAL A 216 -4.01 -8.30 7.15
C VAL A 216 -2.95 -9.31 6.69
N ALA A 217 -2.17 -8.98 5.63
CA ALA A 217 -1.09 -9.84 5.14
C ALA A 217 -0.02 -10.15 6.20
N LEU A 218 0.28 -9.18 7.08
CA LEU A 218 1.24 -9.34 8.18
C LEU A 218 0.68 -10.13 9.38
N LYS A 219 -0.62 -10.40 9.40
CA LYS A 219 -1.34 -11.19 10.40
C LYS A 219 -2.03 -12.42 9.83
N ARG A 220 -1.85 -12.69 8.54
CA ARG A 220 -2.62 -13.72 7.82
C ARG A 220 -2.43 -15.12 8.42
N ASP A 221 -1.22 -15.46 8.84
CA ASP A 221 -0.94 -16.79 9.40
C ASP A 221 -1.71 -16.99 10.72
N ASP A 222 -1.78 -15.97 11.58
CA ASP A 222 -2.60 -15.98 12.80
C ASP A 222 -4.10 -16.10 12.45
N ILE A 223 -4.56 -15.38 11.42
CA ILE A 223 -5.97 -15.38 10.99
C ILE A 223 -6.35 -16.76 10.42
N GLU A 224 -5.49 -17.36 9.59
CA GLU A 224 -5.69 -18.70 9.03
C GLU A 224 -5.75 -19.76 10.16
N GLU A 225 -4.86 -19.70 11.16
CA GLU A 225 -4.87 -20.59 12.32
C GLU A 225 -6.16 -20.45 13.14
N TYR A 226 -6.63 -19.23 13.39
CA TYR A 226 -7.91 -18.99 14.06
C TYR A 226 -9.08 -19.56 13.25
N PHE A 227 -9.08 -19.42 11.94
CA PHE A 227 -10.13 -19.92 11.07
C PHE A 227 -10.16 -21.45 11.06
N ASP A 228 -9.01 -22.10 10.96
CA ASP A 228 -8.88 -23.55 11.00
C ASP A 228 -9.35 -24.11 12.34
N THR A 229 -8.96 -23.47 13.44
CA THR A 229 -9.40 -23.84 14.79
C THR A 229 -10.92 -23.71 14.93
N PHE A 230 -11.50 -22.62 14.41
CA PHE A 230 -12.95 -22.42 14.40
C PHE A 230 -13.68 -23.51 13.58
N LEU A 231 -13.17 -23.84 12.41
CA LEU A 231 -13.74 -24.91 11.58
C LEU A 231 -13.71 -26.25 12.29
N LEU A 232 -12.57 -26.64 12.88
CA LEU A 232 -12.45 -27.88 13.64
C LEU A 232 -13.45 -27.94 14.80
N PHE A 233 -13.63 -26.84 15.52
CA PHE A 233 -14.60 -26.74 16.60
C PHE A 233 -16.05 -26.86 16.08
N ALA A 234 -16.39 -26.16 15.00
CA ALA A 234 -17.72 -26.17 14.39
C ALA A 234 -18.06 -27.57 13.84
N PHE A 235 -17.13 -28.20 13.10
CA PHE A 235 -17.29 -29.54 12.58
C PHE A 235 -17.41 -30.59 13.72
N GLY A 236 -16.59 -30.49 14.76
CA GLY A 236 -16.66 -31.38 15.91
C GLY A 236 -18.00 -31.28 16.66
N ARG A 237 -18.60 -30.09 16.74
CA ARG A 237 -19.95 -29.91 17.29
C ARG A 237 -21.01 -30.50 16.38
N TYR A 238 -20.90 -30.30 15.07
CA TYR A 238 -21.84 -30.86 14.09
C TYR A 238 -21.84 -32.37 14.09
N GLN A 239 -20.68 -33.02 14.09
CA GLN A 239 -20.54 -34.47 14.19
C GLN A 239 -21.17 -35.04 15.48
N ARG A 240 -20.93 -34.40 16.63
CA ARG A 240 -21.56 -34.79 17.90
C ARG A 240 -23.09 -34.71 17.85
N ALA A 241 -23.63 -33.65 17.22
CA ALA A 241 -25.06 -33.46 17.04
C ALA A 241 -25.68 -34.54 16.12
N LEU A 242 -25.00 -34.92 15.03
CA LEU A 242 -25.40 -36.00 14.15
C LEU A 242 -25.42 -37.35 14.87
N ASN A 243 -24.37 -37.69 15.61
CA ASN A 243 -24.26 -38.93 16.36
C ASN A 243 -25.33 -39.02 17.46
N ALA A 244 -25.63 -37.93 18.15
CA ALA A 244 -26.69 -37.86 19.13
C ALA A 244 -28.11 -38.13 18.51
N ARG A 245 -28.35 -37.55 17.31
CA ARG A 245 -29.61 -37.82 16.58
C ARG A 245 -29.72 -39.29 16.12
N ALA A 246 -28.64 -39.85 15.57
CA ALA A 246 -28.62 -41.24 15.14
C ALA A 246 -28.86 -42.20 16.32
N ALA A 247 -28.29 -41.92 17.49
CA ALA A 247 -28.52 -42.72 18.69
C ALA A 247 -29.99 -42.64 19.17
N ALA A 248 -30.62 -41.46 19.09
CA ALA A 248 -32.02 -41.28 19.48
C ALA A 248 -33.01 -42.05 18.55
N THR A 249 -32.68 -42.13 17.24
CA THR A 249 -33.51 -42.88 16.26
C THR A 249 -33.31 -44.38 16.31
N SER A 250 -32.21 -44.89 16.86
CA SER A 250 -31.95 -46.32 17.02
C SER A 250 -32.55 -46.94 18.31
N SER A 251 -33.04 -46.11 19.24
CA SER A 251 -33.65 -46.50 20.51
C SER A 251 -35.17 -46.42 20.52
N SER A 252 -35.79 -46.01 19.43
CA SER A 252 -37.24 -46.01 19.18
C SER A 252 -37.63 -47.16 18.26
#